data_1403b0b7a55642b75847a4e68c50de2e
#
_entry.id   1403b0b7a55642b75847a4e68c50de2e
#
_cell.length_a   1.000
_cell.length_b   1.000
_cell.length_c   1.000
_cell.angle_alpha   90.00
_cell.angle_beta   90.00
_cell.angle_gamma   90.00
#
_symmetry.space_group_name_H-M   'P 1'
#
loop_
_entity.id
_entity.type
_entity.pdbx_description
1 polymer ?
#
loop_
_entity_poly.entity_id
_entity_poly.type
_entity_poly.pdbx_seq_one_letter_code
_entity_poly.pdbx_strand_id
1 'polypeptide(L)'
;MNIGMLGTGGVGQALGSGFVRLGHEVKMGSRDANNETARMWVAKAGSGASAGTFADAARFAEVAVLATRGTGTERALELAGPDDFAGKVVIDATNPLDFSSGMPKLFVGHSDSLGEHVQRWLPKARVVKAFNTVGRDHMVHPEFPGGPPDMFICGNDAEAKKTVTGFLTAFGWNTIDIGAIEGARILEPLALLWVTYAMRTNSWNHAFKLLRKGKSLVTEGPP
;
A
#
# COMPACT_ATOMS: atom_id res chain seq x y z
N MET A 1 11.85 -5.18 12.31
CA MET A 1 10.78 -4.22 12.63
C MET A 1 9.45 -4.95 12.74
N ASN A 2 8.54 -4.40 13.50
CA ASN A 2 7.17 -4.89 13.62
C ASN A 2 6.26 -4.24 12.56
N ILE A 3 5.68 -5.04 11.68
CA ILE A 3 4.78 -4.58 10.62
C ILE A 3 3.34 -4.97 10.95
N GLY A 4 2.46 -3.98 11.10
CA GLY A 4 1.02 -4.20 11.28
C GLY A 4 0.31 -4.15 9.93
N MET A 5 -0.26 -5.28 9.51
CA MET A 5 -0.98 -5.37 8.24
C MET A 5 -2.48 -5.25 8.49
N LEU A 6 -3.14 -4.22 7.98
CA LEU A 6 -4.59 -4.07 8.08
C LEU A 6 -5.26 -4.56 6.80
N GLY A 7 -5.76 -5.79 6.85
CA GLY A 7 -6.45 -6.45 5.73
C GLY A 7 -5.88 -7.81 5.39
N THR A 8 -6.77 -8.79 5.24
CA THR A 8 -6.45 -10.21 4.99
C THR A 8 -6.60 -10.63 3.54
N GLY A 9 -6.87 -9.68 2.64
CA GLY A 9 -7.01 -9.92 1.20
C GLY A 9 -5.69 -10.23 0.52
N GLY A 10 -5.73 -10.48 -0.80
CA GLY A 10 -4.54 -10.85 -1.57
C GLY A 10 -3.38 -9.84 -1.47
N VAL A 11 -3.67 -8.53 -1.42
CA VAL A 11 -2.66 -7.48 -1.23
C VAL A 11 -1.99 -7.62 0.14
N GLY A 12 -2.78 -7.73 1.22
CA GLY A 12 -2.25 -7.91 2.57
C GLY A 12 -1.39 -9.15 2.71
N GLN A 13 -1.83 -10.28 2.11
CA GLN A 13 -1.06 -11.53 2.12
C GLN A 13 0.25 -11.43 1.34
N ALA A 14 0.22 -10.80 0.17
CA ALA A 14 1.41 -10.64 -0.67
C ALA A 14 2.48 -9.77 0.01
N LEU A 15 2.09 -8.57 0.46
CA LEU A 15 2.99 -7.66 1.17
C LEU A 15 3.44 -8.24 2.51
N GLY A 16 2.52 -8.82 3.30
CA GLY A 16 2.85 -9.46 4.58
C GLY A 16 3.88 -10.57 4.41
N SER A 17 3.70 -11.45 3.42
CA SER A 17 4.68 -12.49 3.09
C SER A 17 6.02 -11.92 2.61
N GLY A 18 5.99 -10.80 1.88
CA GLY A 18 7.18 -10.07 1.48
C GLY A 18 7.98 -9.57 2.69
N PHE A 19 7.30 -8.93 3.63
CA PHE A 19 7.94 -8.43 4.85
C PHE A 19 8.49 -9.56 5.73
N VAL A 20 7.78 -10.69 5.88
CA VAL A 20 8.31 -11.86 6.60
C VAL A 20 9.60 -12.36 5.94
N ARG A 21 9.65 -12.45 4.60
CA ARG A 21 10.87 -12.85 3.88
C ARG A 21 12.04 -11.88 4.06
N LEU A 22 11.77 -10.60 4.30
CA LEU A 22 12.80 -9.61 4.66
C LEU A 22 13.22 -9.68 6.15
N GLY A 23 12.69 -10.63 6.92
CA GLY A 23 13.04 -10.82 8.34
C GLY A 23 12.28 -9.88 9.29
N HIS A 24 11.14 -9.34 8.87
CA HIS A 24 10.28 -8.55 9.75
C HIS A 24 9.24 -9.43 10.46
N GLU A 25 8.85 -9.02 11.67
CA GLU A 25 7.72 -9.60 12.39
C GLU A 25 6.43 -8.97 11.85
N VAL A 26 5.47 -9.77 11.39
CA VAL A 26 4.24 -9.28 10.75
C VAL A 26 3.02 -9.76 11.51
N LYS A 27 2.14 -8.82 11.88
CA LYS A 27 0.83 -9.13 12.44
C LYS A 27 -0.28 -8.74 11.47
N MET A 28 -1.01 -9.74 10.97
CA MET A 28 -2.15 -9.53 10.08
C MET A 28 -3.43 -9.27 10.88
N GLY A 29 -3.94 -8.05 10.78
CA GLY A 29 -5.15 -7.61 11.43
C GLY A 29 -6.41 -7.81 10.59
N SER A 30 -7.49 -8.14 11.26
CA SER A 30 -8.83 -8.25 10.69
C SER A 30 -9.89 -7.74 11.67
N ARG A 31 -11.16 -7.81 11.29
CA ARG A 31 -12.29 -7.46 12.18
C ARG A 31 -12.46 -8.45 13.33
N ASP A 32 -12.05 -9.70 13.10
CA ASP A 32 -12.18 -10.81 14.06
C ASP A 32 -10.80 -11.46 14.25
N ALA A 33 -10.36 -11.60 15.50
CA ALA A 33 -9.08 -12.22 15.85
C ALA A 33 -8.97 -13.68 15.35
N ASN A 34 -10.10 -14.37 15.19
CA ASN A 34 -10.18 -15.75 14.71
C ASN A 34 -10.38 -15.84 13.18
N ASN A 35 -10.11 -14.78 12.44
CA ASN A 35 -10.28 -14.76 10.99
C ASN A 35 -9.51 -15.92 10.31
N GLU A 36 -10.23 -16.81 9.64
CA GLU A 36 -9.67 -18.00 9.01
C GLU A 36 -8.61 -17.68 7.95
N THR A 37 -8.88 -16.66 7.11
CA THR A 37 -7.94 -16.23 6.06
C THR A 37 -6.60 -15.77 6.66
N ALA A 38 -6.64 -15.01 7.76
CA ALA A 38 -5.44 -14.57 8.46
C ALA A 38 -4.69 -15.76 9.08
N ARG A 39 -5.39 -16.70 9.70
CA ARG A 39 -4.79 -17.91 10.28
C ARG A 39 -4.14 -18.81 9.24
N MET A 40 -4.79 -19.01 8.10
CA MET A 40 -4.23 -19.77 6.96
C MET A 40 -2.97 -19.10 6.42
N TRP A 41 -2.96 -17.77 6.33
CA TRP A 41 -1.78 -17.03 5.93
C TRP A 41 -0.64 -17.21 6.93
N VAL A 42 -0.90 -17.10 8.24
CA VAL A 42 0.12 -17.33 9.30
C VAL A 42 0.75 -18.72 9.16
N ALA A 43 -0.07 -19.76 8.99
CA ALA A 43 0.42 -21.13 8.82
C ALA A 43 1.34 -21.28 7.59
N LYS A 44 1.09 -20.52 6.53
CA LYS A 44 1.87 -20.54 5.28
C LYS A 44 3.11 -19.65 5.34
N ALA A 45 3.03 -18.50 6.02
CA ALA A 45 4.11 -17.52 6.08
C ALA A 45 5.23 -17.94 7.05
N GLY A 46 4.90 -18.78 8.04
CA GLY A 46 5.89 -19.35 8.98
C GLY A 46 6.24 -18.45 10.16
N SER A 47 7.43 -18.65 10.72
CA SER A 47 7.92 -17.86 11.85
C SER A 47 8.04 -16.38 11.45
N GLY A 48 7.70 -15.48 12.36
CA GLY A 48 7.61 -14.04 12.09
C GLY A 48 6.20 -13.58 11.65
N ALA A 49 5.25 -14.52 11.47
CA ALA A 49 3.86 -14.20 11.14
C ALA A 49 2.93 -14.44 12.32
N SER A 50 2.00 -13.53 12.53
CA SER A 50 0.94 -13.65 13.53
C SER A 50 -0.36 -13.00 13.01
N ALA A 51 -1.49 -13.27 13.69
CA ALA A 51 -2.76 -12.67 13.37
C ALA A 51 -3.44 -12.08 14.62
N GLY A 52 -4.40 -11.18 14.40
CA GLY A 52 -5.18 -10.57 15.47
C GLY A 52 -6.28 -9.66 14.91
N THR A 53 -6.80 -8.80 15.76
CA THR A 53 -7.71 -7.73 15.35
C THR A 53 -6.95 -6.59 14.66
N PHE A 54 -7.69 -5.66 14.03
CA PHE A 54 -7.09 -4.42 13.52
C PHE A 54 -6.38 -3.62 14.62
N ALA A 55 -6.96 -3.55 15.81
CA ALA A 55 -6.34 -2.90 16.96
C ALA A 55 -5.06 -3.60 17.41
N ASP A 56 -5.02 -4.94 17.39
CA ASP A 56 -3.80 -5.69 17.73
C ASP A 56 -2.68 -5.42 16.72
N ALA A 57 -3.01 -5.34 15.42
CA ALA A 57 -2.05 -5.02 14.38
C ALA A 57 -1.55 -3.58 14.48
N ALA A 58 -2.44 -2.60 14.76
CA ALA A 58 -2.08 -1.21 14.92
C ALA A 58 -1.14 -1.00 16.11
N ARG A 59 -1.47 -1.57 17.28
CA ARG A 59 -0.60 -1.48 18.48
C ARG A 59 0.76 -2.14 18.29
N PHE A 60 0.78 -3.30 17.63
CA PHE A 60 2.01 -4.04 17.34
C PHE A 60 2.97 -3.30 16.40
N ALA A 61 2.43 -2.52 15.47
CA ALA A 61 3.16 -1.91 14.37
C ALA A 61 4.17 -0.84 14.82
N GLU A 62 5.38 -0.90 14.28
CA GLU A 62 6.26 0.25 14.07
C GLU A 62 5.92 0.92 12.71
N VAL A 63 5.59 0.09 11.71
CA VAL A 63 5.06 0.52 10.41
C VAL A 63 3.76 -0.22 10.15
N ALA A 64 2.70 0.51 9.80
CA ALA A 64 1.42 -0.08 9.42
C ALA A 64 1.24 -0.08 7.89
N VAL A 65 0.52 -1.07 7.38
CA VAL A 65 0.16 -1.18 5.96
C VAL A 65 -1.35 -1.32 5.84
N LEU A 66 -1.99 -0.40 5.13
CA LEU A 66 -3.40 -0.45 4.82
C LEU A 66 -3.60 -1.23 3.51
N ALA A 67 -4.19 -2.41 3.61
CA ALA A 67 -4.48 -3.32 2.50
C ALA A 67 -5.96 -3.74 2.49
N THR A 68 -6.83 -2.84 2.91
CA THR A 68 -8.29 -3.00 2.89
C THR A 68 -8.87 -2.63 1.53
N ARG A 69 -10.14 -2.99 1.28
CA ARG A 69 -10.90 -2.36 0.20
C ARG A 69 -11.12 -0.89 0.55
N GLY A 70 -11.04 0.02 -0.44
CA GLY A 70 -11.19 1.45 -0.24
C GLY A 70 -12.46 1.82 0.53
N THR A 71 -13.60 1.22 0.20
CA THR A 71 -14.90 1.42 0.87
C THR A 71 -14.93 0.95 2.33
N GLY A 72 -13.99 0.15 2.76
CA GLY A 72 -13.90 -0.38 4.14
C GLY A 72 -12.74 0.21 4.95
N THR A 73 -11.96 1.13 4.36
CA THR A 73 -10.75 1.65 4.99
C THR A 73 -11.07 2.47 6.24
N GLU A 74 -12.02 3.39 6.18
CA GLU A 74 -12.43 4.21 7.32
C GLU A 74 -12.83 3.33 8.51
N ARG A 75 -13.72 2.37 8.26
CA ARG A 75 -14.19 1.46 9.31
C ARG A 75 -13.05 0.60 9.89
N ALA A 76 -12.10 0.19 9.08
CA ALA A 76 -10.94 -0.56 9.55
C ALA A 76 -10.04 0.29 10.47
N LEU A 77 -9.84 1.57 10.14
CA LEU A 77 -9.09 2.51 10.96
C LEU A 77 -9.80 2.85 12.28
N GLU A 78 -11.12 3.04 12.26
CA GLU A 78 -11.92 3.21 13.48
C GLU A 78 -11.75 2.01 14.44
N LEU A 79 -11.86 0.78 13.89
CA LEU A 79 -11.69 -0.46 14.67
C LEU A 79 -10.25 -0.69 15.13
N ALA A 80 -9.29 -0.14 14.42
CA ALA A 80 -7.88 -0.21 14.79
C ALA A 80 -7.52 0.74 15.94
N GLY A 81 -8.25 1.84 16.10
CA GLY A 81 -7.94 2.93 17.01
C GLY A 81 -6.97 3.94 16.40
N PRO A 82 -7.46 5.09 15.87
CA PRO A 82 -6.63 6.06 15.16
C PRO A 82 -5.42 6.57 15.96
N ASP A 83 -5.53 6.67 17.27
CA ASP A 83 -4.42 7.12 18.13
C ASP A 83 -3.26 6.09 18.17
N ASP A 84 -3.52 4.80 17.91
CA ASP A 84 -2.48 3.77 17.86
C ASP A 84 -1.52 3.95 16.67
N PHE A 85 -1.83 4.85 15.73
CA PHE A 85 -0.96 5.19 14.60
C PHE A 85 -0.12 6.46 14.83
N ALA A 86 -0.25 7.12 15.97
CA ALA A 86 0.45 8.37 16.23
C ALA A 86 1.98 8.22 16.09
N GLY A 87 2.59 9.06 15.23
CA GLY A 87 4.02 9.06 14.96
C GLY A 87 4.52 7.89 14.08
N LYS A 88 3.63 6.95 13.72
CA LYS A 88 4.00 5.78 12.89
C LYS A 88 3.94 6.09 11.40
N VAL A 89 4.77 5.39 10.63
CA VAL A 89 4.64 5.34 9.18
C VAL A 89 3.45 4.45 8.82
N VAL A 90 2.57 4.95 7.94
CA VAL A 90 1.41 4.22 7.42
C VAL A 90 1.53 4.13 5.90
N ILE A 91 1.78 2.94 5.38
CA ILE A 91 1.78 2.66 3.95
C ILE A 91 0.32 2.46 3.51
N ASP A 92 -0.19 3.35 2.68
CA ASP A 92 -1.54 3.24 2.10
C ASP A 92 -1.49 2.59 0.71
N ALA A 93 -1.86 1.30 0.65
CA ALA A 93 -1.98 0.54 -0.59
C ALA A 93 -3.43 0.47 -1.10
N THR A 94 -4.35 1.26 -0.54
CA THR A 94 -5.77 1.25 -0.90
C THR A 94 -6.07 2.03 -2.18
N ASN A 95 -7.21 1.76 -2.78
CA ASN A 95 -7.75 2.51 -3.91
C ASN A 95 -9.25 2.77 -3.71
N PRO A 96 -9.76 3.94 -4.10
CA PRO A 96 -11.19 4.26 -4.03
C PRO A 96 -11.97 3.66 -5.21
N LEU A 97 -11.78 2.38 -5.50
CA LEU A 97 -12.40 1.70 -6.62
C LEU A 97 -13.79 1.17 -6.25
N ASP A 98 -14.76 1.48 -7.10
CA ASP A 98 -16.13 0.96 -7.07
C ASP A 98 -16.39 0.16 -8.37
N PHE A 99 -16.80 -1.10 -8.20
CA PHE A 99 -17.10 -2.04 -9.28
C PHE A 99 -18.61 -2.29 -9.45
N SER A 100 -19.47 -1.55 -8.76
CA SER A 100 -20.93 -1.79 -8.72
C SER A 100 -21.63 -1.60 -10.07
N SER A 101 -21.03 -0.85 -11.00
CA SER A 101 -21.61 -0.52 -12.30
C SER A 101 -20.97 -1.26 -13.49
N GLY A 102 -20.22 -2.32 -13.26
CA GLY A 102 -19.51 -3.09 -14.30
C GLY A 102 -18.12 -2.53 -14.61
N MET A 103 -18.00 -1.37 -15.23
CA MET A 103 -16.71 -0.69 -15.36
C MET A 103 -16.30 -0.07 -14.02
N PRO A 104 -15.04 -0.25 -13.61
CA PRO A 104 -14.56 0.36 -12.38
C PRO A 104 -14.57 1.88 -12.48
N LYS A 105 -14.93 2.53 -11.39
CA LYS A 105 -14.87 3.99 -11.23
C LYS A 105 -14.30 4.33 -9.86
N LEU A 106 -13.87 5.58 -9.69
CA LEU A 106 -13.49 6.10 -8.38
C LEU A 106 -14.72 6.65 -7.66
N PHE A 107 -14.87 6.34 -6.35
CA PHE A 107 -15.91 6.93 -5.53
C PHE A 107 -15.49 8.27 -4.90
N VAL A 108 -14.20 8.60 -4.95
CA VAL A 108 -13.62 9.93 -4.66
C VAL A 108 -12.51 10.21 -5.68
N GLY A 109 -12.32 11.46 -6.05
CA GLY A 109 -11.31 11.87 -7.02
C GLY A 109 -11.37 13.38 -7.33
N HIS A 110 -10.68 13.82 -8.38
CA HIS A 110 -10.51 15.22 -8.82
C HIS A 110 -9.81 16.09 -7.78
N SER A 111 -10.57 16.73 -6.90
CA SER A 111 -10.08 17.67 -5.89
C SER A 111 -9.81 17.02 -4.53
N ASP A 112 -10.03 15.71 -4.40
CA ASP A 112 -9.82 14.93 -3.18
C ASP A 112 -9.40 13.50 -3.53
N SER A 113 -8.96 12.71 -2.54
CA SER A 113 -8.50 11.35 -2.71
C SER A 113 -8.70 10.51 -1.44
N LEU A 114 -8.71 9.20 -1.58
CA LEU A 114 -8.74 8.30 -0.42
C LEU A 114 -7.45 8.43 0.42
N GLY A 115 -6.29 8.68 -0.21
CA GLY A 115 -5.04 8.95 0.51
C GLY A 115 -5.13 10.17 1.42
N GLU A 116 -5.77 11.25 0.97
CA GLU A 116 -6.03 12.43 1.80
C GLU A 116 -7.05 12.12 2.89
N HIS A 117 -8.09 11.30 2.61
CA HIS A 117 -9.01 10.81 3.65
C HIS A 117 -8.25 10.05 4.73
N VAL A 118 -7.39 9.12 4.36
CA VAL A 118 -6.57 8.35 5.32
C VAL A 118 -5.72 9.29 6.17
N GLN A 119 -5.06 10.30 5.56
CA GLN A 119 -4.27 11.27 6.33
C GLN A 119 -5.15 12.12 7.28
N ARG A 120 -6.39 12.45 6.87
CA ARG A 120 -7.33 13.17 7.76
C ARG A 120 -7.86 12.29 8.90
N TRP A 121 -8.13 11.02 8.64
CA TRP A 121 -8.54 10.06 9.70
C TRP A 121 -7.40 9.73 10.66
N LEU A 122 -6.15 9.84 10.20
CA LEU A 122 -4.94 9.58 10.97
C LEU A 122 -4.04 10.84 11.04
N PRO A 123 -4.48 11.94 11.68
CA PRO A 123 -3.79 13.24 11.59
C PRO A 123 -2.42 13.23 12.24
N LYS A 124 -2.14 12.30 13.16
CA LYS A 124 -0.85 12.15 13.85
C LYS A 124 0.06 11.10 13.20
N ALA A 125 -0.41 10.38 12.16
CA ALA A 125 0.39 9.40 11.43
C ALA A 125 1.13 10.05 10.26
N ARG A 126 2.17 9.38 9.79
CA ARG A 126 2.95 9.77 8.62
C ARG A 126 2.55 8.86 7.44
N VAL A 127 1.50 9.27 6.71
CA VAL A 127 0.92 8.49 5.63
C VAL A 127 1.74 8.61 4.37
N VAL A 128 2.03 7.48 3.73
CA VAL A 128 2.66 7.39 2.40
C VAL A 128 1.83 6.47 1.53
N LYS A 129 1.27 6.99 0.45
CA LYS A 129 0.59 6.18 -0.56
C LYS A 129 1.62 5.47 -1.43
N ALA A 130 1.51 4.13 -1.52
CA ALA A 130 2.37 3.27 -2.32
C ALA A 130 1.66 1.94 -2.65
N PHE A 131 2.17 1.15 -3.60
CA PHE A 131 1.63 -0.15 -4.01
C PHE A 131 0.21 -0.14 -4.61
N ASN A 132 -0.37 1.01 -4.84
CA ASN A 132 -1.75 1.15 -5.33
C ASN A 132 -1.91 0.93 -6.84
N THR A 133 -0.82 0.90 -7.62
CA THR A 133 -0.81 0.83 -9.09
C THR A 133 -0.23 -0.48 -9.63
N VAL A 134 -0.40 -1.57 -8.91
CA VAL A 134 0.12 -2.90 -9.28
C VAL A 134 -0.77 -4.02 -8.73
N GLY A 135 -0.81 -5.16 -9.41
CA GLY A 135 -1.45 -6.38 -8.93
C GLY A 135 -0.64 -7.08 -7.84
N ARG A 136 -1.34 -7.74 -6.93
CA ARG A 136 -0.74 -8.44 -5.77
C ARG A 136 0.41 -9.39 -6.14
N ASP A 137 0.34 -10.02 -7.31
CA ASP A 137 1.30 -11.03 -7.73
C ASP A 137 2.66 -10.44 -8.12
N HIS A 138 2.72 -9.10 -8.31
CA HIS A 138 3.91 -8.35 -8.65
C HIS A 138 4.34 -7.33 -7.60
N MET A 139 3.70 -7.29 -6.43
CA MET A 139 4.05 -6.31 -5.37
C MET A 139 5.44 -6.55 -4.78
N VAL A 140 5.88 -7.81 -4.80
CA VAL A 140 7.17 -8.23 -4.23
C VAL A 140 7.93 -9.00 -5.30
N HIS A 141 9.15 -8.58 -5.58
CA HIS A 141 10.02 -9.08 -6.65
C HIS A 141 9.34 -9.03 -8.03
N PRO A 142 8.95 -7.84 -8.51
CA PRO A 142 8.34 -7.68 -9.83
C PRO A 142 9.38 -7.93 -10.93
N GLU A 143 9.26 -9.05 -11.61
CA GLU A 143 10.14 -9.40 -12.72
C GLU A 143 9.46 -9.08 -14.06
N PHE A 144 9.96 -8.04 -14.74
CA PHE A 144 9.47 -7.64 -16.06
C PHE A 144 10.63 -7.56 -17.07
N PRO A 145 10.45 -7.95 -18.33
CA PRO A 145 11.52 -7.93 -19.35
C PRO A 145 12.14 -6.55 -19.56
N GLY A 146 11.41 -5.48 -19.27
CA GLY A 146 11.89 -4.09 -19.36
C GLY A 146 12.73 -3.62 -18.14
N GLY A 147 13.07 -4.52 -17.22
CA GLY A 147 13.76 -4.23 -15.96
C GLY A 147 12.81 -3.79 -14.84
N PRO A 148 13.34 -3.37 -13.68
CA PRO A 148 12.54 -3.00 -12.53
C PRO A 148 11.49 -1.95 -12.89
N PRO A 149 10.21 -2.17 -12.58
CA PRO A 149 9.18 -1.17 -12.80
C PRO A 149 9.27 -0.04 -11.79
N ASP A 150 8.52 1.03 -12.01
CA ASP A 150 8.49 2.19 -11.13
C ASP A 150 7.25 2.17 -10.25
N MET A 151 7.45 2.40 -8.94
CA MET A 151 6.40 2.65 -7.97
C MET A 151 6.35 4.14 -7.65
N PHE A 152 5.25 4.77 -8.02
CA PHE A 152 4.99 6.16 -7.66
C PHE A 152 4.50 6.22 -6.23
N ILE A 153 5.04 7.16 -5.44
CA ILE A 153 4.64 7.39 -4.06
C ILE A 153 4.32 8.86 -3.81
N CYS A 154 3.51 9.14 -2.81
CA CYS A 154 3.30 10.49 -2.29
C CYS A 154 3.04 10.45 -0.77
N GLY A 155 3.34 11.56 -0.08
CA GLY A 155 3.16 11.68 1.35
C GLY A 155 3.82 12.94 1.90
N ASN A 156 3.36 13.43 3.04
CA ASN A 156 3.78 14.71 3.59
C ASN A 156 5.13 14.67 4.34
N ASP A 157 5.54 13.49 4.80
CA ASP A 157 6.72 13.32 5.64
C ASP A 157 7.88 12.70 4.83
N ALA A 158 8.99 13.40 4.72
CA ALA A 158 10.14 12.97 3.92
C ALA A 158 10.82 11.70 4.48
N GLU A 159 10.91 11.56 5.81
CA GLU A 159 11.52 10.38 6.43
C GLU A 159 10.62 9.14 6.30
N ALA A 160 9.30 9.33 6.36
CA ALA A 160 8.35 8.25 6.06
C ALA A 160 8.49 7.78 4.61
N LYS A 161 8.57 8.71 3.65
CA LYS A 161 8.80 8.37 2.23
C LYS A 161 10.12 7.65 2.03
N LYS A 162 11.19 8.05 2.72
CA LYS A 162 12.49 7.38 2.70
C LYS A 162 12.40 5.94 3.25
N THR A 163 11.67 5.74 4.37
CA THR A 163 11.41 4.42 4.92
C THR A 163 10.69 3.52 3.92
N VAL A 164 9.63 4.03 3.27
CA VAL A 164 8.86 3.30 2.26
C VAL A 164 9.70 3.01 1.02
N THR A 165 10.53 3.95 0.58
CA THR A 165 11.50 3.74 -0.51
C THR A 165 12.46 2.59 -0.21
N GLY A 166 12.93 2.47 1.04
CA GLY A 166 13.77 1.34 1.47
C GLY A 166 13.07 0.00 1.28
N PHE A 167 11.80 -0.11 1.65
CA PHE A 167 11.01 -1.32 1.41
C PHE A 167 10.76 -1.58 -0.08
N LEU A 168 10.44 -0.55 -0.84
CA LEU A 168 10.25 -0.67 -2.29
C LEU A 168 11.52 -1.18 -2.98
N THR A 169 12.69 -0.63 -2.62
CA THR A 169 13.98 -1.09 -3.14
C THR A 169 14.24 -2.55 -2.77
N ALA A 170 13.98 -2.95 -1.52
CA ALA A 170 14.13 -4.33 -1.08
C ALA A 170 13.18 -5.30 -1.79
N PHE A 171 12.01 -4.82 -2.22
CA PHE A 171 11.05 -5.57 -3.03
C PHE A 171 11.35 -5.51 -4.54
N GLY A 172 12.37 -4.80 -5.00
CA GLY A 172 12.78 -4.75 -6.40
C GLY A 172 12.15 -3.64 -7.23
N TRP A 173 11.59 -2.60 -6.61
CA TRP A 173 10.99 -1.45 -7.27
C TRP A 173 11.94 -0.26 -7.37
N ASN A 174 11.87 0.49 -8.47
CA ASN A 174 12.34 1.87 -8.48
C ASN A 174 11.25 2.77 -7.87
N THR A 175 11.64 3.75 -7.06
CA THR A 175 10.69 4.68 -6.44
C THR A 175 10.69 6.01 -7.17
N ILE A 176 9.49 6.53 -7.44
CA ILE A 176 9.29 7.89 -7.96
C ILE A 176 8.38 8.64 -6.98
N ASP A 177 8.97 9.59 -6.27
CA ASP A 177 8.24 10.49 -5.38
C ASP A 177 7.59 11.61 -6.20
N ILE A 178 6.28 11.78 -6.05
CA ILE A 178 5.50 12.82 -6.72
C ILE A 178 5.00 13.91 -5.77
N GLY A 179 5.57 13.98 -4.55
CA GLY A 179 5.33 15.10 -3.63
C GLY A 179 4.46 14.74 -2.42
N ALA A 180 3.62 15.70 -2.02
CA ALA A 180 2.77 15.59 -0.84
C ALA A 180 1.57 14.64 -1.05
N ILE A 181 0.77 14.43 0.00
CA ILE A 181 -0.33 13.44 -0.03
C ILE A 181 -1.41 13.75 -1.08
N GLU A 182 -1.54 15.01 -1.50
CA GLU A 182 -2.41 15.44 -2.60
C GLU A 182 -2.04 14.74 -3.94
N GLY A 183 -0.82 14.24 -4.07
CA GLY A 183 -0.40 13.39 -5.20
C GLY A 183 -1.26 12.13 -5.34
N ALA A 184 -1.95 11.70 -4.28
CA ALA A 184 -2.91 10.61 -4.34
C ALA A 184 -4.08 10.87 -5.32
N ARG A 185 -4.43 12.16 -5.56
CA ARG A 185 -5.40 12.58 -6.59
C ARG A 185 -4.99 12.17 -8.00
N ILE A 186 -3.71 11.84 -8.21
CA ILE A 186 -3.15 11.38 -9.48
C ILE A 186 -2.90 9.88 -9.43
N LEU A 187 -2.39 9.35 -8.33
CA LEU A 187 -2.08 7.91 -8.19
C LEU A 187 -3.32 7.02 -8.19
N GLU A 188 -4.44 7.50 -7.67
CA GLU A 188 -5.69 6.73 -7.63
C GLU A 188 -6.34 6.63 -9.03
N PRO A 189 -6.43 7.70 -9.84
CA PRO A 189 -6.76 7.58 -11.27
C PRO A 189 -5.77 6.73 -12.07
N LEU A 190 -4.47 6.74 -11.74
CA LEU A 190 -3.49 5.87 -12.37
C LEU A 190 -3.78 4.39 -12.07
N ALA A 191 -4.24 4.07 -10.85
CA ALA A 191 -4.72 2.74 -10.52
C ALA A 191 -5.98 2.35 -11.30
N LEU A 192 -6.90 3.29 -11.51
CA LEU A 192 -8.08 3.05 -12.34
C LEU A 192 -7.68 2.74 -13.80
N LEU A 193 -6.70 3.45 -14.36
CA LEU A 193 -6.13 3.14 -15.67
C LEU A 193 -5.54 1.72 -15.69
N TRP A 194 -4.75 1.36 -14.67
CA TRP A 194 -4.11 0.06 -14.53
C TRP A 194 -5.15 -1.07 -14.52
N VAL A 195 -6.21 -0.94 -13.70
CA VAL A 195 -7.30 -1.93 -13.59
C VAL A 195 -8.10 -2.02 -14.90
N THR A 196 -8.40 -0.89 -15.53
CA THR A 196 -9.15 -0.84 -16.79
C THR A 196 -8.40 -1.57 -17.90
N TYR A 197 -7.08 -1.39 -18.01
CA TYR A 197 -6.25 -2.10 -18.97
C TYR A 197 -6.25 -3.61 -18.67
N ALA A 198 -6.08 -4.00 -17.40
CA ALA A 198 -6.13 -5.41 -17.00
C ALA A 198 -7.45 -6.09 -17.39
N MET A 199 -8.58 -5.45 -17.15
CA MET A 199 -9.90 -5.98 -17.49
C MET A 199 -10.10 -6.12 -19.02
N ARG A 200 -9.63 -5.14 -19.80
CA ARG A 200 -9.74 -5.17 -21.27
C ARG A 200 -8.88 -6.24 -21.91
N THR A 201 -7.70 -6.51 -21.35
CA THR A 201 -6.73 -7.47 -21.90
C THR A 201 -6.82 -8.84 -21.25
N ASN A 202 -7.63 -8.96 -20.20
CA ASN A 202 -7.69 -10.14 -19.32
C ASN A 202 -6.30 -10.56 -18.83
N SER A 203 -5.43 -9.57 -18.58
CA SER A 203 -4.06 -9.78 -18.11
C SER A 203 -3.71 -8.80 -17.00
N TRP A 204 -3.28 -9.33 -15.87
CA TRP A 204 -2.86 -8.58 -14.68
C TRP A 204 -1.32 -8.46 -14.59
N ASN A 205 -0.61 -8.92 -15.64
CA ASN A 205 0.85 -9.00 -15.70
C ASN A 205 1.44 -7.76 -16.39
N HIS A 206 1.24 -6.60 -15.77
CA HIS A 206 1.80 -5.35 -16.25
C HIS A 206 2.07 -4.38 -15.09
N ALA A 207 2.99 -3.46 -15.31
CA ALA A 207 3.35 -2.39 -14.39
C ALA A 207 3.74 -1.12 -15.16
N PHE A 208 3.84 -0.01 -14.49
CA PHE A 208 4.27 1.23 -15.09
C PHE A 208 5.79 1.38 -15.03
N LYS A 209 6.34 2.02 -16.06
CA LYS A 209 7.73 2.46 -16.09
C LYS A 209 7.83 3.82 -16.75
N LEU A 210 8.46 4.77 -16.07
CA LEU A 210 8.74 6.10 -16.61
C LEU A 210 10.02 6.08 -17.42
N LEU A 211 9.90 6.11 -18.74
CA LEU A 211 11.05 6.26 -19.61
C LEU A 211 11.56 7.69 -19.61
N ARG A 212 12.85 7.87 -19.36
CA ARG A 212 13.50 9.18 -19.34
C ARG A 212 14.55 9.26 -20.44
N LYS A 213 14.64 10.40 -21.12
CA LYS A 213 15.72 10.69 -22.06
C LYS A 213 16.86 11.37 -21.31
N GLY A 214 17.99 10.69 -21.16
CA GLY A 214 19.17 11.19 -20.43
C GLY A 214 19.38 10.49 -19.07
N LYS A 215 20.49 10.82 -18.38
CA LYS A 215 20.82 10.27 -17.06
C LYS A 215 19.72 10.62 -16.04
N SER A 216 19.36 9.65 -15.20
CA SER A 216 18.48 9.86 -14.04
C SER A 216 19.02 11.05 -13.24
N LEU A 217 18.29 12.15 -13.25
CA LEU A 217 18.45 13.15 -12.21
C LEU A 217 17.82 12.52 -10.96
N VAL A 218 18.65 12.03 -10.05
CA VAL A 218 18.27 12.00 -8.65
C VAL A 218 18.09 13.47 -8.29
N THR A 219 16.87 13.97 -8.37
CA THR A 219 16.57 15.31 -7.96
C THR A 219 16.72 15.35 -6.44
N GLU A 220 17.80 15.97 -5.98
CA GLU A 220 17.71 16.76 -4.76
C GLU A 220 16.43 17.58 -4.91
N GLY A 221 15.55 17.54 -3.90
CA GLY A 221 14.24 18.20 -3.96
C GLY A 221 14.36 19.68 -4.33
N PRO A 222 13.25 20.30 -4.74
CA PRO A 222 13.25 21.73 -5.05
C PRO A 222 13.76 22.53 -3.85
N PRO A 223 14.45 23.65 -4.13
CA PRO A 223 14.99 24.53 -3.10
C PRO A 223 13.91 25.10 -2.18
#